data_4c96baa2a4978718c7f522c505437fa9
#
_entry.id   4c96baa2a4978718c7f522c505437fa9
#
_cell.length_a   1.000
_cell.length_b   1.000
_cell.length_c   1.000
_cell.angle_alpha   90.00
_cell.angle_beta   90.00
_cell.angle_gamma   90.00
#
_symmetry.space_group_name_H-M   'P 1'
#
loop_
_entity.id
_entity.type
_entity.pdbx_description
1 polymer ?
#
loop_
_entity_poly.entity_id
_entity_poly.type
_entity_poly.pdbx_seq_one_letter_code
_entity_poly.pdbx_strand_id
1 'polypeptide(L)'
;MRTPPAAFQAIVFLIGVAVAAPALAQSPCAKRGDLDARYCDEDGNLVADRPKDPKGWQNPSTLVFSYTPVEDPAVYENAFADFMEHLAKLTGKRIRWFPAESYAAQVEAMRSGRLHIAGVASGPTAFAVNLAGFVPVVAMQRADGSIGYTLQVITHRDSAIKTIADLRGKRVAHVSPSSNSGDIAPRALFKAMGVEPDKDYKVLYSGKHDNSIMGVVNRDYDAAPVASTVVERMQARGMFKPGTLRVVYESTPFPRTAFGVAHNLPPDLQEKIKQAFVTFDFRKSKLGAEFKDVERFAPISYQEHWRDVRTIQKASGVSYTQENLNKLGRKAE
;
A
#
# COMPACT_ATOMS: atom_id res chain seq x y z
N MET A 1 -17.12 82.16 37.44
CA MET A 1 -16.29 80.91 37.60
C MET A 1 -17.25 79.75 37.61
N ARG A 2 -17.26 78.94 36.53
CA ARG A 2 -18.16 77.82 36.37
C ARG A 2 -17.28 76.56 36.31
N THR A 3 -17.50 75.67 37.25
CA THR A 3 -16.86 74.31 37.30
C THR A 3 -17.50 73.37 36.31
N PRO A 4 -16.75 72.49 35.61
CA PRO A 4 -17.33 71.50 34.71
C PRO A 4 -17.72 70.18 35.45
N PRO A 5 -18.67 69.43 34.93
CA PRO A 5 -19.15 68.17 35.56
C PRO A 5 -18.24 66.96 35.29
N ALA A 6 -18.15 66.13 36.31
CA ALA A 6 -17.40 64.89 36.31
C ALA A 6 -18.08 63.84 35.37
N ALA A 7 -17.29 63.23 34.48
CA ALA A 7 -17.70 62.14 33.64
C ALA A 7 -17.56 60.79 34.42
N PHE A 8 -18.67 60.06 34.57
CA PHE A 8 -18.70 58.71 35.07
C PHE A 8 -18.29 57.71 33.90
N GLN A 9 -17.16 57.09 34.05
CA GLN A 9 -16.79 55.98 33.17
C GLN A 9 -17.38 54.67 33.73
N ALA A 10 -18.31 54.07 32.98
CA ALA A 10 -18.83 52.73 33.25
C ALA A 10 -17.88 51.70 32.71
N ILE A 11 -17.26 50.91 33.58
CA ILE A 11 -16.44 49.75 33.22
C ILE A 11 -17.39 48.56 33.00
N VAL A 12 -17.53 48.14 31.74
CA VAL A 12 -18.25 46.91 31.37
C VAL A 12 -17.30 45.73 31.49
N PHE A 13 -17.50 44.87 32.49
CA PHE A 13 -16.83 43.58 32.61
C PHE A 13 -17.49 42.59 31.65
N LEU A 14 -16.83 42.27 30.55
CA LEU A 14 -17.18 41.14 29.69
C LEU A 14 -16.66 39.83 30.34
N ILE A 15 -17.56 39.09 30.96
CA ILE A 15 -17.28 37.72 31.44
C ILE A 15 -17.28 36.82 30.20
N GLY A 16 -16.09 36.46 29.70
CA GLY A 16 -15.91 35.47 28.66
C GLY A 16 -16.18 34.05 29.22
N VAL A 17 -17.32 33.47 28.88
CA VAL A 17 -17.59 32.07 29.17
C VAL A 17 -16.77 31.24 28.17
N ALA A 18 -15.65 30.69 28.61
CA ALA A 18 -14.88 29.70 27.86
C ALA A 18 -15.70 28.40 27.83
N VAL A 19 -16.33 28.13 26.71
CA VAL A 19 -16.93 26.80 26.42
C VAL A 19 -15.79 25.84 26.17
N ALA A 20 -15.40 25.09 27.21
CA ALA A 20 -14.49 23.95 27.03
C ALA A 20 -15.20 22.90 26.20
N ALA A 21 -14.79 22.72 24.95
CA ALA A 21 -15.20 21.58 24.15
C ALA A 21 -14.77 20.29 24.89
N PRO A 22 -15.64 19.27 25.05
CA PRO A 22 -15.25 18.02 25.66
C PRO A 22 -14.16 17.40 24.78
N ALA A 23 -12.94 17.30 25.30
CA ALA A 23 -11.92 16.43 24.74
C ALA A 23 -12.51 15.01 24.81
N LEU A 24 -12.79 14.42 23.66
CA LEU A 24 -13.12 12.99 23.58
C LEU A 24 -11.93 12.23 24.17
N ALA A 25 -12.08 11.81 25.42
CA ALA A 25 -11.11 10.98 26.11
C ALA A 25 -10.96 9.68 25.28
N GLN A 26 -9.88 9.56 24.54
CA GLN A 26 -9.50 8.30 23.91
C GLN A 26 -9.30 7.30 25.03
N SER A 27 -10.02 6.19 24.99
CA SER A 27 -9.82 5.08 25.93
C SER A 27 -8.33 4.72 25.93
N PRO A 28 -7.70 4.60 27.10
CA PRO A 28 -6.30 4.29 27.17
C PRO A 28 -6.04 2.94 26.50
N CYS A 29 -5.34 2.96 25.37
CA CYS A 29 -4.91 1.77 24.67
C CYS A 29 -3.71 1.17 25.41
N ALA A 30 -3.88 0.00 26.03
CA ALA A 30 -2.83 -0.66 26.81
C ALA A 30 -1.70 -1.20 25.90
N LYS A 31 -2.03 -1.60 24.68
CA LYS A 31 -1.08 -2.11 23.68
C LYS A 31 -1.38 -1.50 22.32
N ARG A 32 -0.34 -1.10 21.62
CA ARG A 32 -0.46 -0.43 20.31
C ARG A 32 0.62 -0.86 19.33
N GLY A 33 1.82 -1.22 19.79
CA GLY A 33 2.96 -1.43 18.90
C GLY A 33 3.26 -0.20 18.06
N ASP A 34 3.44 -0.39 16.75
CA ASP A 34 3.73 0.66 15.78
C ASP A 34 2.46 1.34 15.20
N LEU A 35 1.26 0.98 15.67
CA LEU A 35 0.00 1.54 15.18
C LEU A 35 -0.13 3.04 15.55
N ASP A 36 -0.78 3.81 14.66
CA ASP A 36 -1.18 5.20 14.91
C ASP A 36 -1.98 5.33 16.21
N ALA A 37 -1.89 6.50 16.86
CA ALA A 37 -2.55 6.80 18.13
C ALA A 37 -4.06 6.53 18.17
N ARG A 38 -4.71 6.45 17.02
CA ARG A 38 -6.15 6.15 16.86
C ARG A 38 -6.50 4.68 17.04
N TYR A 39 -5.52 3.77 17.02
CA TYR A 39 -5.75 2.33 17.01
C TYR A 39 -5.17 1.64 18.24
N CYS A 40 -5.77 0.52 18.59
CA CYS A 40 -5.27 -0.41 19.60
C CYS A 40 -4.96 -1.77 18.95
N ASP A 41 -4.11 -2.54 19.60
CA ASP A 41 -3.74 -3.92 19.26
C ASP A 41 -3.67 -4.70 20.58
N GLU A 42 -4.83 -4.98 21.19
CA GLU A 42 -4.91 -5.61 22.52
C GLU A 42 -4.54 -7.09 22.46
N ASP A 43 -4.87 -7.75 21.33
CA ASP A 43 -4.56 -9.18 21.14
C ASP A 43 -3.15 -9.45 20.58
N GLY A 44 -2.42 -8.40 20.20
CA GLY A 44 -1.03 -8.49 19.75
C GLY A 44 -0.85 -9.08 18.35
N ASN A 45 -1.86 -9.00 17.50
CA ASN A 45 -1.82 -9.51 16.12
C ASN A 45 -1.24 -8.52 15.10
N LEU A 46 -0.80 -7.34 15.55
CA LEU A 46 -0.17 -6.25 14.80
C LEU A 46 -1.11 -5.52 13.83
N VAL A 47 -2.42 -5.68 13.96
CA VAL A 47 -3.41 -4.91 13.21
C VAL A 47 -4.36 -4.18 14.15
N ALA A 48 -5.03 -3.16 13.64
CA ALA A 48 -5.96 -2.37 14.46
C ALA A 48 -7.16 -3.22 14.91
N ASP A 49 -7.43 -3.21 16.21
CA ASP A 49 -8.63 -3.77 16.79
C ASP A 49 -9.90 -3.15 16.22
N ARG A 50 -10.98 -3.89 16.21
CA ARG A 50 -12.32 -3.35 15.90
C ARG A 50 -12.75 -2.35 16.96
N PRO A 51 -13.44 -1.24 16.59
CA PRO A 51 -14.07 -0.37 17.56
C PRO A 51 -15.00 -1.16 18.48
N LYS A 52 -14.83 -0.98 19.81
CA LYS A 52 -15.69 -1.63 20.82
C LYS A 52 -17.11 -1.04 20.81
N ASP A 53 -17.23 0.28 20.55
CA ASP A 53 -18.53 0.94 20.41
C ASP A 53 -19.00 0.88 18.95
N PRO A 54 -20.22 0.39 18.68
CA PRO A 54 -20.82 0.39 17.34
C PRO A 54 -20.89 1.77 16.67
N LYS A 55 -20.89 2.87 17.44
CA LYS A 55 -20.81 4.23 16.90
C LYS A 55 -19.51 4.51 16.15
N GLY A 56 -18.46 3.76 16.43
CA GLY A 56 -17.19 3.81 15.70
C GLY A 56 -17.20 3.04 14.38
N TRP A 57 -18.26 2.27 14.08
CA TRP A 57 -18.35 1.47 12.87
C TRP A 57 -18.82 2.28 11.68
N GLN A 58 -18.17 2.06 10.54
CA GLN A 58 -18.60 2.57 9.24
C GLN A 58 -19.44 1.51 8.53
N ASN A 59 -20.72 1.77 8.30
CA ASN A 59 -21.62 0.88 7.55
C ASN A 59 -22.18 1.58 6.30
N PRO A 60 -21.34 1.86 5.28
CA PRO A 60 -21.75 2.61 4.10
C PRO A 60 -22.69 1.80 3.22
N SER A 61 -23.58 2.48 2.49
CA SER A 61 -24.43 1.86 1.45
C SER A 61 -23.63 1.49 0.19
N THR A 62 -22.46 2.12 0.00
CA THR A 62 -21.53 1.87 -1.11
C THR A 62 -20.15 1.58 -0.54
N LEU A 63 -19.64 0.37 -0.77
CA LEU A 63 -18.27 0.02 -0.47
C LEU A 63 -17.36 0.53 -1.60
N VAL A 64 -16.22 1.08 -1.22
CA VAL A 64 -15.21 1.56 -2.17
C VAL A 64 -14.06 0.56 -2.15
N PHE A 65 -13.70 0.06 -3.33
CA PHE A 65 -12.65 -0.93 -3.55
C PHE A 65 -11.53 -0.35 -4.41
N SER A 66 -10.27 -0.66 -4.09
CA SER A 66 -9.10 -0.26 -4.86
C SER A 66 -8.10 -1.41 -4.95
N TYR A 67 -7.37 -1.46 -6.04
CA TYR A 67 -6.16 -2.27 -6.16
C TYR A 67 -4.93 -1.38 -6.22
N THR A 68 -3.83 -1.88 -5.70
CA THR A 68 -2.55 -1.16 -5.60
C THR A 68 -2.04 -0.68 -6.96
N PRO A 69 -1.55 0.57 -7.08
CA PRO A 69 -1.11 1.15 -8.35
C PRO A 69 0.31 0.69 -8.74
N VAL A 70 0.54 -0.62 -8.87
CA VAL A 70 1.80 -1.18 -9.36
C VAL A 70 2.03 -0.91 -10.85
N GLU A 71 0.94 -0.67 -11.56
CA GLU A 71 0.82 -0.25 -12.96
C GLU A 71 -0.27 0.82 -13.07
N ASP A 72 -0.62 1.28 -14.27
CA ASP A 72 -1.75 2.18 -14.48
C ASP A 72 -3.05 1.59 -13.87
N PRO A 73 -3.76 2.32 -12.99
CA PRO A 73 -4.97 1.84 -12.34
C PRO A 73 -6.09 1.42 -13.31
N ALA A 74 -6.14 2.00 -14.50
CA ALA A 74 -7.14 1.67 -15.53
C ALA A 74 -7.03 0.21 -16.01
N VAL A 75 -5.84 -0.39 -15.95
CA VAL A 75 -5.62 -1.80 -16.29
C VAL A 75 -6.43 -2.72 -15.39
N TYR A 76 -6.59 -2.36 -14.12
CA TYR A 76 -7.19 -3.23 -13.10
C TYR A 76 -8.69 -3.06 -12.92
N GLU A 77 -9.28 -1.92 -13.25
CA GLU A 77 -10.72 -1.70 -13.08
C GLU A 77 -11.54 -2.76 -13.82
N ASN A 78 -11.22 -3.02 -15.09
CA ASN A 78 -11.89 -4.06 -15.87
C ASN A 78 -11.56 -5.47 -15.37
N ALA A 79 -10.32 -5.73 -14.92
CA ALA A 79 -9.91 -7.04 -14.43
C ALA A 79 -10.69 -7.43 -13.15
N PHE A 80 -10.94 -6.48 -12.26
CA PHE A 80 -11.70 -6.70 -11.02
C PHE A 80 -13.23 -6.61 -11.17
N ALA A 81 -13.77 -6.35 -12.37
CA ALA A 81 -15.21 -6.16 -12.56
C ALA A 81 -16.03 -7.36 -12.04
N ASP A 82 -15.68 -8.59 -12.45
CA ASP A 82 -16.38 -9.81 -12.03
C ASP A 82 -16.28 -10.04 -10.51
N PHE A 83 -15.13 -9.72 -9.92
CA PHE A 83 -14.96 -9.78 -8.47
C PHE A 83 -15.81 -8.74 -7.74
N MET A 84 -15.91 -7.52 -8.26
CA MET A 84 -16.77 -6.49 -7.67
C MET A 84 -18.25 -6.86 -7.73
N GLU A 85 -18.72 -7.51 -8.80
CA GLU A 85 -20.08 -8.04 -8.90
C GLU A 85 -20.32 -9.14 -7.87
N HIS A 86 -19.37 -10.09 -7.72
CA HIS A 86 -19.43 -11.15 -6.72
C HIS A 86 -19.46 -10.58 -5.29
N LEU A 87 -18.63 -9.57 -5.01
CA LEU A 87 -18.59 -8.86 -3.73
C LEU A 87 -19.92 -8.15 -3.44
N ALA A 88 -20.50 -7.48 -4.45
CA ALA A 88 -21.80 -6.81 -4.32
C ALA A 88 -22.92 -7.80 -3.96
N LYS A 89 -22.94 -8.96 -4.62
CA LYS A 89 -23.92 -10.03 -4.37
C LYS A 89 -23.86 -10.56 -2.94
N LEU A 90 -22.66 -10.81 -2.42
CA LEU A 90 -22.50 -11.38 -1.07
C LEU A 90 -22.72 -10.35 0.04
N THR A 91 -22.30 -9.12 -0.18
CA THR A 91 -22.44 -8.06 0.84
C THR A 91 -23.80 -7.37 0.83
N GLY A 92 -24.54 -7.43 -0.28
CA GLY A 92 -25.75 -6.64 -0.49
C GLY A 92 -25.47 -5.13 -0.64
N LYS A 93 -24.23 -4.74 -0.88
CA LYS A 93 -23.79 -3.35 -1.00
C LYS A 93 -23.46 -3.01 -2.46
N ARG A 94 -23.57 -1.74 -2.83
CA ARG A 94 -22.98 -1.25 -4.08
C ARG A 94 -21.46 -1.24 -3.94
N ILE A 95 -20.75 -1.59 -5.00
CA ILE A 95 -19.28 -1.52 -5.05
C ILE A 95 -18.87 -0.44 -6.04
N ARG A 96 -17.93 0.40 -5.65
CA ARG A 96 -17.35 1.45 -6.50
C ARG A 96 -15.84 1.28 -6.55
N TRP A 97 -15.29 1.32 -7.74
CA TRP A 97 -13.85 1.37 -7.96
C TRP A 97 -13.26 2.72 -7.55
N PHE A 98 -12.07 2.69 -6.96
CA PHE A 98 -11.25 3.85 -6.64
C PHE A 98 -9.87 3.71 -7.32
N PRO A 99 -9.59 4.48 -8.39
CA PRO A 99 -8.30 4.45 -9.06
C PRO A 99 -7.27 5.23 -8.23
N ALA A 100 -6.46 4.51 -7.44
CA ALA A 100 -5.38 5.13 -6.69
C ALA A 100 -4.20 5.46 -7.61
N GLU A 101 -3.74 6.72 -7.62
CA GLU A 101 -2.63 7.14 -8.48
C GLU A 101 -1.25 6.85 -7.86
N SER A 102 -1.19 6.65 -6.54
CA SER A 102 0.02 6.30 -5.81
C SER A 102 -0.29 5.46 -4.58
N TYR A 103 0.72 4.77 -4.05
CA TYR A 103 0.58 4.01 -2.81
C TYR A 103 0.16 4.90 -1.64
N ALA A 104 0.73 6.09 -1.53
CA ALA A 104 0.37 7.04 -0.48
C ALA A 104 -1.09 7.51 -0.59
N ALA A 105 -1.58 7.78 -1.81
CA ALA A 105 -2.97 8.14 -2.05
C ALA A 105 -3.94 7.02 -1.66
N GLN A 106 -3.58 5.74 -1.90
CA GLN A 106 -4.37 4.59 -1.49
C GLN A 106 -4.46 4.48 0.04
N VAL A 107 -3.33 4.60 0.73
CA VAL A 107 -3.28 4.57 2.20
C VAL A 107 -4.08 5.72 2.80
N GLU A 108 -3.93 6.94 2.27
CA GLU A 108 -4.65 8.12 2.76
C GLU A 108 -6.16 8.05 2.49
N ALA A 109 -6.58 7.46 1.36
CA ALA A 109 -8.00 7.24 1.09
C ALA A 109 -8.63 6.30 2.13
N MET A 110 -7.92 5.24 2.56
CA MET A 110 -8.39 4.35 3.63
C MET A 110 -8.36 5.05 4.99
N ARG A 111 -7.26 5.74 5.30
CA ARG A 111 -7.09 6.49 6.56
C ARG A 111 -8.20 7.52 6.79
N SER A 112 -8.65 8.16 5.72
CA SER A 112 -9.74 9.16 5.76
C SER A 112 -11.15 8.55 5.64
N GLY A 113 -11.28 7.21 5.64
CA GLY A 113 -12.57 6.52 5.55
C GLY A 113 -13.22 6.58 4.16
N ARG A 114 -12.50 6.98 3.11
CA ARG A 114 -13.00 7.02 1.73
C ARG A 114 -12.79 5.72 0.97
N LEU A 115 -11.95 4.81 1.49
CA LEU A 115 -11.64 3.50 0.94
C LEU A 115 -11.92 2.44 2.01
N HIS A 116 -12.65 1.38 1.65
CA HIS A 116 -13.15 0.39 2.59
C HIS A 116 -12.52 -0.99 2.41
N ILE A 117 -12.19 -1.34 1.17
CA ILE A 117 -11.61 -2.63 0.79
C ILE A 117 -10.44 -2.32 -0.15
N ALA A 118 -9.30 -2.95 0.05
CA ALA A 118 -8.16 -2.72 -0.81
C ALA A 118 -7.31 -3.98 -1.03
N GLY A 119 -6.71 -4.06 -2.23
CA GLY A 119 -5.49 -4.81 -2.44
C GLY A 119 -4.32 -3.86 -2.29
N VAL A 120 -3.45 -4.06 -1.32
CA VAL A 120 -2.31 -3.19 -0.99
C VAL A 120 -0.99 -3.91 -1.25
N ALA A 121 -0.08 -3.28 -1.99
CA ALA A 121 1.22 -3.87 -2.32
C ALA A 121 2.05 -4.18 -1.07
N SER A 122 3.00 -5.09 -1.19
CA SER A 122 3.81 -5.65 -0.09
C SER A 122 4.41 -4.57 0.84
N GLY A 123 5.12 -3.58 0.30
CA GLY A 123 5.72 -2.50 1.08
C GLY A 123 4.69 -1.56 1.72
N PRO A 124 3.76 -0.99 0.94
CA PRO A 124 2.71 -0.12 1.47
C PRO A 124 1.76 -0.77 2.48
N THR A 125 1.65 -2.11 2.52
CA THR A 125 0.80 -2.82 3.48
C THR A 125 1.11 -2.43 4.92
N ALA A 126 2.37 -2.33 5.29
CA ALA A 126 2.72 -1.94 6.65
C ALA A 126 2.32 -0.49 6.99
N PHE A 127 2.40 0.44 6.03
CA PHE A 127 1.87 1.79 6.20
C PHE A 127 0.35 1.79 6.32
N ALA A 128 -0.36 1.00 5.50
CA ALA A 128 -1.81 0.90 5.56
C ALA A 128 -2.29 0.30 6.89
N VAL A 129 -1.62 -0.73 7.40
CA VAL A 129 -1.90 -1.34 8.71
C VAL A 129 -1.71 -0.30 9.81
N ASN A 130 -0.53 0.32 9.87
CA ASN A 130 -0.17 1.18 10.99
C ASN A 130 -0.88 2.54 10.97
N LEU A 131 -1.11 3.15 9.78
CA LEU A 131 -1.65 4.50 9.67
C LEU A 131 -3.13 4.56 9.31
N ALA A 132 -3.69 3.53 8.68
CA ALA A 132 -5.04 3.55 8.11
C ALA A 132 -5.98 2.49 8.70
N GLY A 133 -5.52 1.68 9.66
CA GLY A 133 -6.32 0.60 10.22
C GLY A 133 -6.71 -0.46 9.18
N PHE A 134 -5.85 -0.71 8.21
CA PHE A 134 -6.03 -1.78 7.23
C PHE A 134 -5.83 -3.13 7.90
N VAL A 135 -6.79 -4.04 7.73
CA VAL A 135 -6.75 -5.42 8.23
C VAL A 135 -6.58 -6.35 7.04
N PRO A 136 -5.35 -6.85 6.78
CA PRO A 136 -5.10 -7.86 5.75
C PRO A 136 -5.84 -9.16 6.08
N VAL A 137 -6.55 -9.74 5.10
CA VAL A 137 -7.34 -10.97 5.30
C VAL A 137 -6.98 -12.09 4.35
N VAL A 138 -6.63 -11.77 3.09
CA VAL A 138 -6.25 -12.77 2.07
C VAL A 138 -5.15 -12.25 1.16
N ALA A 139 -4.48 -13.17 0.47
CA ALA A 139 -3.60 -12.89 -0.66
C ALA A 139 -3.93 -13.81 -1.84
N MET A 140 -3.54 -13.43 -3.05
CA MET A 140 -3.61 -14.29 -4.22
C MET A 140 -2.62 -15.43 -4.09
N GLN A 141 -3.07 -16.67 -4.28
CA GLN A 141 -2.31 -17.91 -4.15
C GLN A 141 -2.22 -18.64 -5.48
N ARG A 142 -1.02 -19.14 -5.81
CA ARG A 142 -0.78 -20.03 -6.95
C ARG A 142 -1.25 -21.47 -6.66
N ALA A 143 -1.29 -22.30 -7.67
CA ALA A 143 -1.63 -23.72 -7.56
C ALA A 143 -0.66 -24.51 -6.66
N ASP A 144 0.60 -24.09 -6.58
CA ASP A 144 1.63 -24.67 -5.70
C ASP A 144 1.50 -24.22 -4.23
N GLY A 145 0.49 -23.44 -3.90
CA GLY A 145 0.25 -22.91 -2.56
C GLY A 145 1.06 -21.65 -2.25
N SER A 146 1.95 -21.19 -3.11
CA SER A 146 2.75 -19.99 -2.87
C SER A 146 1.93 -18.71 -2.98
N ILE A 147 2.25 -17.73 -2.13
CA ILE A 147 1.71 -16.36 -2.17
C ILE A 147 2.81 -15.33 -2.46
N GLY A 148 3.98 -15.79 -2.89
CA GLY A 148 5.17 -14.97 -3.05
C GLY A 148 5.33 -14.36 -4.44
N TYR A 149 6.16 -13.32 -4.51
CA TYR A 149 6.76 -12.75 -5.70
C TYR A 149 8.21 -12.38 -5.40
N THR A 150 9.06 -12.22 -6.41
CA THR A 150 10.47 -11.84 -6.22
C THR A 150 10.73 -10.41 -6.65
N LEU A 151 11.72 -9.77 -6.02
CA LEU A 151 12.39 -8.62 -6.59
C LEU A 151 13.28 -9.13 -7.70
N GLN A 152 13.14 -8.60 -8.91
CA GLN A 152 14.06 -8.80 -10.02
C GLN A 152 14.75 -7.48 -10.36
N VAL A 153 16.07 -7.52 -10.55
CA VAL A 153 16.78 -6.42 -11.20
C VAL A 153 16.88 -6.75 -12.69
N ILE A 154 16.19 -5.95 -13.48
CA ILE A 154 16.14 -6.12 -14.93
C ILE A 154 17.05 -5.12 -15.64
N THR A 155 17.58 -5.53 -16.78
CA THR A 155 18.33 -4.70 -17.73
C THR A 155 17.93 -5.09 -19.15
N HIS A 156 18.20 -4.24 -20.13
CA HIS A 156 18.03 -4.62 -21.54
C HIS A 156 19.01 -5.77 -21.87
N ARG A 157 18.57 -6.73 -22.71
CA ARG A 157 19.37 -7.93 -23.06
C ARG A 157 20.78 -7.60 -23.55
N ASP A 158 20.93 -6.52 -24.30
CA ASP A 158 22.21 -6.09 -24.91
C ASP A 158 23.06 -5.25 -23.94
N SER A 159 22.60 -5.02 -22.71
CA SER A 159 23.35 -4.28 -21.70
C SER A 159 24.61 -5.02 -21.27
N ALA A 160 25.67 -4.27 -20.97
CA ALA A 160 26.88 -4.80 -20.37
C ALA A 160 26.69 -5.22 -18.88
N ILE A 161 25.61 -4.76 -18.23
CA ILE A 161 25.30 -5.06 -16.83
C ILE A 161 24.97 -6.55 -16.70
N LYS A 162 25.70 -7.27 -15.84
CA LYS A 162 25.52 -8.72 -15.57
C LYS A 162 25.29 -9.02 -14.10
N THR A 163 25.69 -8.11 -13.21
CA THR A 163 25.65 -8.28 -11.76
C THR A 163 25.20 -6.99 -11.09
N ILE A 164 24.88 -7.06 -9.78
CA ILE A 164 24.58 -5.87 -8.97
C ILE A 164 25.76 -4.92 -8.90
N ALA A 165 27.01 -5.41 -8.93
CA ALA A 165 28.22 -4.57 -8.91
C ALA A 165 28.33 -3.66 -10.15
N ASP A 166 27.78 -4.08 -11.29
CA ASP A 166 27.81 -3.31 -12.55
C ASP A 166 26.83 -2.14 -12.55
N LEU A 167 25.98 -2.01 -11.53
CA LEU A 167 25.07 -0.86 -11.36
C LEU A 167 25.81 0.45 -11.02
N ARG A 168 27.09 0.37 -10.60
CA ARG A 168 27.87 1.58 -10.26
C ARG A 168 27.93 2.55 -11.42
N GLY A 169 27.60 3.82 -11.15
CA GLY A 169 27.57 4.89 -12.15
C GLY A 169 26.40 4.81 -13.14
N LYS A 170 25.44 3.89 -12.96
CA LYS A 170 24.29 3.70 -13.87
C LYS A 170 23.07 4.51 -13.45
N ARG A 171 22.16 4.71 -14.41
CA ARG A 171 20.83 5.28 -14.18
C ARG A 171 19.88 4.14 -13.83
N VAL A 172 19.53 3.98 -12.54
CA VAL A 172 18.69 2.89 -12.07
C VAL A 172 17.29 3.42 -11.73
N ALA A 173 16.27 2.91 -12.40
CA ALA A 173 14.89 3.31 -12.20
C ALA A 173 14.27 2.57 -10.99
N HIS A 174 14.33 3.18 -9.83
CA HIS A 174 13.51 2.76 -8.70
C HIS A 174 12.03 3.12 -8.93
N VAL A 175 11.11 2.44 -8.26
CA VAL A 175 9.66 2.65 -8.47
C VAL A 175 9.15 3.84 -7.67
N SER A 176 9.15 3.70 -6.36
CA SER A 176 8.78 4.76 -5.40
C SER A 176 9.33 4.40 -4.03
N PRO A 177 9.54 5.37 -3.13
CA PRO A 177 10.18 5.12 -1.83
C PRO A 177 9.46 4.09 -0.92
N SER A 178 8.16 3.84 -1.12
CA SER A 178 7.39 2.83 -0.38
C SER A 178 7.29 1.47 -1.07
N SER A 179 7.79 1.34 -2.31
CA SER A 179 7.78 0.07 -3.03
C SER A 179 8.74 -0.94 -2.40
N ASN A 180 8.25 -2.13 -2.04
CA ASN A 180 9.12 -3.16 -1.48
C ASN A 180 10.22 -3.57 -2.46
N SER A 181 9.86 -4.15 -3.61
CA SER A 181 10.82 -4.60 -4.62
C SER A 181 11.41 -3.48 -5.47
N GLY A 182 10.75 -2.31 -5.53
CA GLY A 182 11.22 -1.18 -6.33
C GLY A 182 12.11 -0.19 -5.61
N ASP A 183 12.25 -0.26 -4.27
CA ASP A 183 13.11 0.66 -3.51
C ASP A 183 13.62 0.10 -2.19
N ILE A 184 12.73 -0.31 -1.27
CA ILE A 184 13.10 -0.64 0.12
C ILE A 184 14.03 -1.87 0.18
N ALA A 185 13.64 -2.97 -0.48
CA ALA A 185 14.46 -4.18 -0.50
C ALA A 185 15.77 -3.99 -1.29
N PRO A 186 15.81 -3.32 -2.47
CA PRO A 186 17.07 -2.94 -3.10
C PRO A 186 18.03 -2.19 -2.16
N ARG A 187 17.56 -1.18 -1.42
CA ARG A 187 18.41 -0.42 -0.49
C ARG A 187 18.99 -1.29 0.62
N ALA A 188 18.21 -2.23 1.15
CA ALA A 188 18.69 -3.16 2.18
C ALA A 188 19.63 -4.22 1.62
N LEU A 189 19.22 -4.90 0.53
CA LEU A 189 19.92 -6.08 0.02
C LEU A 189 21.19 -5.71 -0.75
N PHE A 190 21.18 -4.64 -1.56
CA PHE A 190 22.35 -4.27 -2.37
C PHE A 190 23.49 -3.75 -1.50
N LYS A 191 23.20 -3.10 -0.38
CA LYS A 191 24.21 -2.71 0.60
C LYS A 191 25.02 -3.91 1.12
N ALA A 192 24.34 -5.04 1.37
CA ALA A 192 25.01 -6.28 1.75
C ALA A 192 25.89 -6.87 0.63
N MET A 193 25.62 -6.49 -0.63
CA MET A 193 26.40 -6.87 -1.83
C MET A 193 27.47 -5.81 -2.18
N GLY A 194 27.69 -4.81 -1.32
CA GLY A 194 28.68 -3.75 -1.52
C GLY A 194 28.26 -2.67 -2.53
N VAL A 195 26.96 -2.52 -2.83
CA VAL A 195 26.42 -1.47 -3.72
C VAL A 195 25.35 -0.69 -2.97
N GLU A 196 25.54 0.62 -2.83
CA GLU A 196 24.65 1.47 -2.05
C GLU A 196 23.91 2.46 -2.98
N PRO A 197 22.55 2.36 -3.06
CA PRO A 197 21.73 3.30 -3.84
C PRO A 197 21.99 4.75 -3.41
N ASP A 198 21.94 5.70 -4.36
CA ASP A 198 22.26 7.13 -4.27
C ASP A 198 23.74 7.44 -4.04
N LYS A 199 24.56 6.47 -3.66
CA LYS A 199 26.01 6.62 -3.52
C LYS A 199 26.77 6.03 -4.72
N ASP A 200 26.50 4.76 -5.02
CA ASP A 200 27.21 4.02 -6.06
C ASP A 200 26.52 4.16 -7.44
N TYR A 201 25.25 4.48 -7.46
CA TYR A 201 24.48 4.77 -8.68
C TYR A 201 23.39 5.81 -8.41
N LYS A 202 22.93 6.48 -9.47
CA LYS A 202 21.84 7.46 -9.37
C LYS A 202 20.49 6.77 -9.35
N VAL A 203 19.73 6.92 -8.25
CA VAL A 203 18.33 6.50 -8.17
C VAL A 203 17.44 7.51 -8.90
N LEU A 204 16.58 7.00 -9.78
CA LEU A 204 15.57 7.76 -10.51
C LEU A 204 14.20 7.13 -10.22
N TYR A 205 13.26 7.88 -9.65
CA TYR A 205 11.94 7.35 -9.36
C TYR A 205 11.02 7.43 -10.59
N SER A 206 10.59 6.27 -11.09
CA SER A 206 9.67 6.15 -12.23
C SER A 206 8.19 6.26 -11.84
N GLY A 207 7.89 6.13 -10.55
CA GLY A 207 6.54 6.16 -9.98
C GLY A 207 5.82 4.82 -9.93
N LYS A 208 5.94 3.99 -10.97
CA LYS A 208 5.25 2.69 -11.10
C LYS A 208 6.18 1.64 -11.74
N HIS A 209 5.87 0.35 -11.55
CA HIS A 209 6.68 -0.74 -12.09
C HIS A 209 6.69 -0.80 -13.62
N ASP A 210 5.52 -0.56 -14.25
CA ASP A 210 5.41 -0.52 -15.72
C ASP A 210 6.29 0.56 -16.35
N ASN A 211 6.35 1.76 -15.75
CA ASN A 211 7.25 2.83 -16.18
C ASN A 211 8.71 2.42 -16.07
N SER A 212 9.12 1.78 -14.96
CA SER A 212 10.48 1.26 -14.79
C SER A 212 10.82 0.22 -15.86
N ILE A 213 9.91 -0.74 -16.11
CA ILE A 213 10.08 -1.83 -17.06
C ILE A 213 10.19 -1.27 -18.49
N MET A 214 9.26 -0.40 -18.90
CA MET A 214 9.27 0.19 -20.23
C MET A 214 10.48 1.12 -20.45
N GLY A 215 10.88 1.85 -19.41
CA GLY A 215 12.10 2.66 -19.48
C GLY A 215 13.37 1.83 -19.69
N VAL A 216 13.45 0.61 -19.15
CA VAL A 216 14.55 -0.32 -19.46
C VAL A 216 14.41 -0.90 -20.88
N VAL A 217 13.19 -1.27 -21.31
CA VAL A 217 12.92 -1.73 -22.68
C VAL A 217 13.34 -0.69 -23.70
N ASN A 218 13.02 0.58 -23.46
CA ASN A 218 13.34 1.71 -24.34
C ASN A 218 14.76 2.26 -24.16
N ARG A 219 15.53 1.74 -23.17
CA ARG A 219 16.90 2.20 -22.82
C ARG A 219 16.97 3.61 -22.23
N ASP A 220 15.85 4.14 -21.70
CA ASP A 220 15.82 5.38 -20.93
C ASP A 220 16.53 5.21 -19.58
N TYR A 221 16.49 3.99 -19.03
CA TYR A 221 17.18 3.54 -17.83
C TYR A 221 18.10 2.36 -18.14
N ASP A 222 19.20 2.26 -17.43
CA ASP A 222 20.18 1.19 -17.62
C ASP A 222 19.76 -0.11 -16.93
N ALA A 223 19.05 0.01 -15.78
CA ALA A 223 18.50 -1.09 -15.01
C ALA A 223 17.31 -0.63 -14.15
N ALA A 224 16.54 -1.59 -13.65
CA ALA A 224 15.46 -1.32 -12.71
C ALA A 224 15.19 -2.51 -11.76
N PRO A 225 15.10 -2.30 -10.44
CA PRO A 225 14.52 -3.24 -9.50
C PRO A 225 12.99 -3.18 -9.60
N VAL A 226 12.37 -4.32 -9.89
CA VAL A 226 10.93 -4.42 -10.15
C VAL A 226 10.33 -5.69 -9.54
N ALA A 227 8.99 -5.77 -9.50
CA ALA A 227 8.28 -6.98 -9.10
C ALA A 227 8.21 -7.96 -10.27
N SER A 228 8.63 -9.23 -10.06
CA SER A 228 8.60 -10.30 -11.07
C SER A 228 7.21 -10.46 -11.70
N THR A 229 6.16 -10.40 -10.89
CA THR A 229 4.77 -10.53 -11.35
C THR A 229 4.31 -9.42 -12.30
N VAL A 230 4.90 -8.22 -12.21
CA VAL A 230 4.59 -7.15 -13.17
C VAL A 230 5.31 -7.40 -14.48
N VAL A 231 6.58 -7.83 -14.44
CA VAL A 231 7.32 -8.23 -15.65
C VAL A 231 6.57 -9.33 -16.41
N GLU A 232 6.15 -10.38 -15.70
CA GLU A 232 5.40 -11.52 -16.25
C GLU A 232 4.09 -11.06 -16.93
N ARG A 233 3.27 -10.24 -16.26
CA ARG A 233 2.00 -9.76 -16.83
C ARG A 233 2.19 -8.84 -18.02
N MET A 234 3.13 -7.90 -17.97
CA MET A 234 3.42 -7.00 -19.09
C MET A 234 3.91 -7.78 -20.31
N GLN A 235 4.76 -8.80 -20.11
CA GLN A 235 5.19 -9.69 -21.19
C GLN A 235 4.02 -10.51 -21.73
N ALA A 236 3.15 -11.06 -20.88
CA ALA A 236 1.97 -11.82 -21.28
C ALA A 236 0.94 -10.98 -22.07
N ARG A 237 0.88 -9.68 -21.80
CA ARG A 237 0.08 -8.70 -22.58
C ARG A 237 0.78 -8.23 -23.87
N GLY A 238 2.00 -8.69 -24.14
CA GLY A 238 2.74 -8.33 -25.35
C GLY A 238 3.34 -6.92 -25.35
N MET A 239 3.48 -6.28 -24.17
CA MET A 239 4.05 -4.93 -24.05
C MET A 239 5.52 -4.88 -24.50
N PHE A 240 6.23 -6.01 -24.43
CA PHE A 240 7.57 -6.20 -24.99
C PHE A 240 7.77 -7.68 -25.37
N LYS A 241 8.73 -7.93 -26.28
CA LYS A 241 9.00 -9.30 -26.77
C LYS A 241 9.73 -10.13 -25.70
N PRO A 242 9.46 -11.44 -25.61
CA PRO A 242 10.30 -12.37 -24.83
C PRO A 242 11.78 -12.22 -25.18
N GLY A 243 12.63 -12.24 -24.16
CA GLY A 243 14.08 -12.09 -24.34
C GLY A 243 14.58 -10.64 -24.55
N THR A 244 13.70 -9.62 -24.50
CA THR A 244 14.11 -8.19 -24.51
C THR A 244 14.85 -7.81 -23.23
N LEU A 245 14.43 -8.36 -22.11
CA LEU A 245 15.01 -8.10 -20.80
C LEU A 245 15.88 -9.27 -20.33
N ARG A 246 16.87 -8.95 -19.50
CA ARG A 246 17.68 -9.88 -18.73
C ARG A 246 17.48 -9.61 -17.24
N VAL A 247 17.25 -10.63 -16.44
CA VAL A 247 17.31 -10.57 -14.99
C VAL A 247 18.77 -10.78 -14.56
N VAL A 248 19.33 -9.82 -13.84
CA VAL A 248 20.70 -9.88 -13.32
C VAL A 248 20.77 -10.18 -11.82
N TYR A 249 19.64 -10.08 -11.14
CA TYR A 249 19.45 -10.46 -9.74
C TYR A 249 18.01 -10.83 -9.47
N GLU A 250 17.80 -11.83 -8.63
CA GLU A 250 16.50 -12.23 -8.13
C GLU A 250 16.59 -12.53 -6.63
N SER A 251 15.64 -11.98 -5.87
CA SER A 251 15.59 -12.16 -4.41
C SER A 251 14.90 -13.48 -4.02
N THR A 252 14.99 -13.84 -2.73
CA THR A 252 14.00 -14.72 -2.10
C THR A 252 12.60 -14.12 -2.19
N PRO A 253 11.52 -14.95 -2.15
CA PRO A 253 10.15 -14.43 -2.28
C PRO A 253 9.74 -13.51 -1.14
N PHE A 254 9.00 -12.46 -1.49
CA PHE A 254 8.24 -11.60 -0.60
C PHE A 254 6.74 -11.91 -0.73
N PRO A 255 5.90 -11.63 0.28
CA PRO A 255 4.46 -11.76 0.15
C PRO A 255 3.93 -10.82 -0.94
N ARG A 256 2.93 -11.29 -1.71
CA ARG A 256 2.23 -10.50 -2.73
C ARG A 256 1.38 -9.39 -2.08
N THR A 257 0.55 -8.74 -2.92
CA THR A 257 -0.52 -7.85 -2.49
C THR A 257 -1.39 -8.48 -1.41
N ALA A 258 -1.52 -7.81 -0.27
CA ALA A 258 -2.51 -8.14 0.75
C ALA A 258 -3.87 -7.55 0.35
N PHE A 259 -4.91 -8.37 0.35
CA PHE A 259 -6.28 -7.87 0.27
C PHE A 259 -6.88 -7.83 1.67
N GLY A 260 -7.64 -6.79 1.95
CA GLY A 260 -8.19 -6.59 3.27
C GLY A 260 -9.19 -5.45 3.34
N VAL A 261 -9.56 -5.13 4.55
CA VAL A 261 -10.66 -4.21 4.88
C VAL A 261 -10.22 -3.13 5.87
N ALA A 262 -10.98 -2.05 5.96
CA ALA A 262 -10.86 -1.10 7.06
C ALA A 262 -11.33 -1.76 8.37
N HIS A 263 -10.56 -1.57 9.46
CA HIS A 263 -10.82 -2.20 10.76
C HIS A 263 -12.21 -1.91 11.34
N ASN A 264 -12.78 -0.79 10.98
CA ASN A 264 -14.02 -0.25 11.54
C ASN A 264 -15.27 -0.54 10.71
N LEU A 265 -15.23 -1.48 9.78
CA LEU A 265 -16.45 -2.03 9.18
C LEU A 265 -17.15 -2.97 10.18
N PRO A 266 -18.50 -3.08 10.15
CA PRO A 266 -19.23 -4.02 11.00
C PRO A 266 -18.71 -5.46 10.87
N PRO A 267 -18.65 -6.24 11.94
CA PRO A 267 -18.07 -7.60 11.92
C PRO A 267 -18.71 -8.54 10.89
N ASP A 268 -20.04 -8.48 10.75
CA ASP A 268 -20.79 -9.28 9.78
C ASP A 268 -20.44 -8.88 8.34
N LEU A 269 -20.21 -7.59 8.10
CA LEU A 269 -19.80 -7.08 6.79
C LEU A 269 -18.37 -7.50 6.46
N GLN A 270 -17.44 -7.43 7.42
CA GLN A 270 -16.07 -7.92 7.24
C GLN A 270 -16.05 -9.41 6.89
N GLU A 271 -16.88 -10.22 7.57
CA GLU A 271 -16.96 -11.66 7.28
C GLU A 271 -17.53 -11.92 5.87
N LYS A 272 -18.60 -11.22 5.46
CA LYS A 272 -19.13 -11.30 4.08
C LYS A 272 -18.11 -10.92 3.03
N ILE A 273 -17.29 -9.88 3.28
CA ILE A 273 -16.20 -9.48 2.38
C ILE A 273 -15.14 -10.57 2.31
N LYS A 274 -14.74 -11.15 3.45
CA LYS A 274 -13.79 -12.27 3.48
C LYS A 274 -14.32 -13.48 2.71
N GLN A 275 -15.61 -13.83 2.90
CA GLN A 275 -16.26 -14.89 2.15
C GLN A 275 -16.26 -14.59 0.65
N ALA A 276 -16.50 -13.34 0.24
CA ALA A 276 -16.43 -12.96 -1.16
C ALA A 276 -15.03 -13.21 -1.77
N PHE A 277 -13.96 -12.96 -1.03
CA PHE A 277 -12.62 -13.32 -1.48
C PHE A 277 -12.44 -14.83 -1.61
N VAL A 278 -12.69 -15.59 -0.55
CA VAL A 278 -12.34 -17.03 -0.52
C VAL A 278 -13.22 -17.91 -1.40
N THR A 279 -14.42 -17.43 -1.77
CA THR A 279 -15.35 -18.15 -2.66
C THR A 279 -15.29 -17.70 -4.12
N PHE A 280 -14.44 -16.72 -4.45
CA PHE A 280 -14.33 -16.23 -5.83
C PHE A 280 -13.63 -17.25 -6.74
N ASP A 281 -14.28 -17.57 -7.87
CA ASP A 281 -13.71 -18.48 -8.89
C ASP A 281 -12.92 -17.70 -9.95
N PHE A 282 -11.61 -17.89 -9.94
CA PHE A 282 -10.70 -17.27 -10.92
C PHE A 282 -10.84 -17.82 -12.34
N ARG A 283 -11.20 -19.10 -12.48
CA ARG A 283 -11.04 -19.87 -13.75
C ARG A 283 -11.77 -19.29 -14.96
N LYS A 284 -12.89 -18.61 -14.77
CA LYS A 284 -13.71 -18.03 -15.84
C LYS A 284 -13.94 -16.53 -15.66
N SER A 285 -13.03 -15.88 -14.98
CA SER A 285 -13.15 -14.47 -14.66
C SER A 285 -12.11 -13.62 -15.41
N LYS A 286 -12.41 -12.35 -15.58
CA LYS A 286 -11.44 -11.35 -16.07
C LYS A 286 -10.23 -11.27 -15.17
N LEU A 287 -10.43 -11.44 -13.85
CA LEU A 287 -9.36 -11.44 -12.88
C LEU A 287 -8.41 -12.62 -13.10
N GLY A 288 -8.93 -13.82 -13.36
CA GLY A 288 -8.09 -14.98 -13.71
C GLY A 288 -7.40 -14.84 -15.08
N ALA A 289 -8.01 -14.14 -16.02
CA ALA A 289 -7.35 -13.86 -17.31
C ALA A 289 -6.17 -12.89 -17.15
N GLU A 290 -6.24 -11.93 -16.22
CA GLU A 290 -5.14 -11.01 -15.90
C GLU A 290 -4.07 -11.66 -15.02
N PHE A 291 -4.47 -12.44 -14.00
CA PHE A 291 -3.57 -13.11 -13.05
C PHE A 291 -3.52 -14.62 -13.31
N LYS A 292 -2.98 -15.01 -14.47
CA LYS A 292 -3.00 -16.41 -14.99
C LYS A 292 -2.31 -17.42 -14.07
N ASP A 293 -1.42 -16.96 -13.20
CA ASP A 293 -0.68 -17.78 -12.25
C ASP A 293 -1.44 -17.98 -10.93
N VAL A 294 -2.60 -17.32 -10.76
CA VAL A 294 -3.39 -17.34 -9.52
C VAL A 294 -4.54 -18.35 -9.65
N GLU A 295 -4.69 -19.18 -8.63
CA GLU A 295 -5.80 -20.13 -8.53
C GLU A 295 -6.93 -19.61 -7.64
N ARG A 296 -6.59 -18.93 -6.53
CA ARG A 296 -7.57 -18.48 -5.53
C ARG A 296 -7.04 -17.36 -4.65
N PHE A 297 -7.92 -16.78 -3.85
CA PHE A 297 -7.55 -16.04 -2.66
C PHE A 297 -7.40 -16.98 -1.46
N ALA A 298 -6.29 -16.90 -0.75
CA ALA A 298 -6.01 -17.69 0.45
C ALA A 298 -5.91 -16.80 1.69
N PRO A 299 -6.43 -17.23 2.85
CA PRO A 299 -6.28 -16.51 4.11
C PRO A 299 -4.82 -16.26 4.47
N ILE A 300 -4.53 -15.10 5.06
CA ILE A 300 -3.19 -14.72 5.53
C ILE A 300 -3.26 -14.14 6.95
N SER A 301 -2.11 -14.15 7.62
CA SER A 301 -1.82 -13.41 8.85
C SER A 301 -0.80 -12.32 8.56
N TYR A 302 -1.10 -11.07 8.92
CA TYR A 302 -0.13 -9.98 8.78
C TYR A 302 1.12 -10.23 9.63
N GLN A 303 0.92 -10.74 10.83
CA GLN A 303 2.00 -11.03 11.78
C GLN A 303 3.04 -12.00 11.19
N GLU A 304 2.58 -13.07 10.53
CA GLU A 304 3.45 -14.11 9.99
C GLU A 304 3.98 -13.75 8.60
N HIS A 305 3.07 -13.50 7.65
CA HIS A 305 3.42 -13.38 6.24
C HIS A 305 4.19 -12.09 5.91
N TRP A 306 4.04 -11.02 6.70
CA TRP A 306 4.77 -9.75 6.52
C TRP A 306 5.98 -9.59 7.44
N ARG A 307 6.39 -10.63 8.17
CA ARG A 307 7.53 -10.56 9.11
C ARG A 307 8.79 -10.02 8.43
N ASP A 308 9.18 -10.60 7.31
CA ASP A 308 10.41 -10.25 6.62
C ASP A 308 10.35 -8.84 6.03
N VAL A 309 9.19 -8.44 5.50
CA VAL A 309 8.97 -7.07 5.01
C VAL A 309 9.12 -6.07 6.14
N ARG A 310 8.50 -6.30 7.30
CA ARG A 310 8.66 -5.43 8.48
C ARG A 310 10.09 -5.39 8.98
N THR A 311 10.78 -6.53 8.99
CA THR A 311 12.20 -6.61 9.39
C THR A 311 13.09 -5.76 8.49
N ILE A 312 12.92 -5.86 7.17
CA ILE A 312 13.66 -5.07 6.18
C ILE A 312 13.33 -3.58 6.34
N GLN A 313 12.06 -3.22 6.47
CA GLN A 313 11.65 -1.83 6.66
C GLN A 313 12.23 -1.22 7.92
N LYS A 314 12.19 -1.94 9.03
CA LYS A 314 12.79 -1.51 10.31
C LYS A 314 14.32 -1.34 10.19
N ALA A 315 15.01 -2.29 9.57
CA ALA A 315 16.45 -2.21 9.32
C ALA A 315 16.83 -1.05 8.39
N SER A 316 15.93 -0.66 7.50
CA SER A 316 16.07 0.50 6.60
C SER A 316 15.66 1.84 7.23
N GLY A 317 15.33 1.87 8.54
CA GLY A 317 14.92 3.08 9.25
C GLY A 317 13.53 3.60 8.85
N VAL A 318 12.68 2.77 8.24
CA VAL A 318 11.32 3.15 7.89
C VAL A 318 10.50 3.31 9.17
N SER A 319 9.85 4.45 9.33
CA SER A 319 8.86 4.71 10.38
C SER A 319 7.49 4.99 9.78
N TYR A 320 6.45 4.46 10.42
CA TYR A 320 5.06 4.56 9.94
C TYR A 320 4.42 5.84 10.49
N THR A 321 4.84 6.99 9.95
CA THR A 321 4.29 8.30 10.31
C THR A 321 3.61 8.95 9.11
N GLN A 322 2.67 9.87 9.40
CA GLN A 322 2.03 10.65 8.34
C GLN A 322 3.03 11.48 7.56
N GLU A 323 4.05 12.00 8.22
CA GLU A 323 5.14 12.75 7.57
C GLU A 323 5.88 11.87 6.55
N ASN A 324 6.23 10.63 6.93
CA ASN A 324 6.87 9.70 6.03
C ASN A 324 5.93 9.27 4.90
N LEU A 325 4.66 8.99 5.19
CA LEU A 325 3.69 8.71 4.13
C LEU A 325 3.62 9.86 3.10
N ASN A 326 3.61 11.10 3.56
CA ASN A 326 3.59 12.27 2.69
C ASN A 326 4.90 12.41 1.88
N LYS A 327 6.05 12.11 2.47
CA LYS A 327 7.34 12.06 1.75
C LYS A 327 7.32 10.99 0.66
N LEU A 328 6.75 9.82 0.96
CA LEU A 328 6.64 8.69 0.03
C LEU A 328 5.66 8.97 -1.14
N GLY A 329 4.75 9.92 -0.97
CA GLY A 329 3.78 10.33 -2.01
C GLY A 329 4.26 11.48 -2.89
N ARG A 330 5.35 12.17 -2.53
CA ARG A 330 5.90 13.23 -3.38
C ARG A 330 6.64 12.59 -4.57
N LYS A 331 6.35 13.07 -5.78
CA LYS A 331 7.24 12.82 -6.92
C LYS A 331 8.60 13.40 -6.54
N ALA A 332 9.67 12.65 -6.77
CA ALA A 332 11.00 13.22 -6.74
C ALA A 332 11.03 14.32 -7.82
N GLU A 333 11.25 15.55 -7.40
CA GLU A 333 11.49 16.69 -8.27
C GLU A 333 12.84 16.52 -8.99
#